data_258b7bb21ae286dd864b9ab35ed9b030
#
_entry.id   258b7bb21ae286dd864b9ab35ed9b030
#
_cell.length_a   1.000
_cell.length_b   1.000
_cell.length_c   1.000
_cell.angle_alpha   90.00
_cell.angle_beta   90.00
_cell.angle_gamma   90.00
#
_symmetry.space_group_name_H-M   'P 1'
#
loop_
_entity.id
_entity.type
_entity.pdbx_description
1 polymer ?
#
loop_
_entity_poly.entity_id
_entity_poly.type
_entity_poly.pdbx_seq_one_letter_code
_entity_poly.pdbx_strand_id
1 'polypeptide(L)'
;MTTLRRWWADAPATTLLTLTAVIVYAITALQSGSLMDNLPGSSLGAAWVLYGPEVAQGGLDRLRALGAIFLHIDLGHVAINSFMLLLIGREIERFAGTALYSAAFFAGGIGASATVLWMAPYNPTAGASGALYALMVLLLGIVRARGGDLRAPLALILVNVAYTFIAPSVSLWGHLGGLFAGLLMVLFFVHPRAAFRWAGVLGVLLLSCAAVLLV
;
A
#
# COMPACT_ATOMS: atom_id res chain seq x y z
N MET A 1 29.23 11.44 -0.58
CA MET A 1 27.87 11.20 -1.16
C MET A 1 26.85 11.91 -0.29
N THR A 2 25.97 12.74 -0.86
CA THR A 2 24.89 13.38 -0.12
C THR A 2 23.91 12.33 0.42
N THR A 3 23.22 12.63 1.52
CA THR A 3 22.22 11.74 2.16
C THR A 3 21.19 11.22 1.16
N LEU A 4 20.71 12.07 0.25
CA LEU A 4 19.76 11.72 -0.81
C LEU A 4 20.29 10.65 -1.79
N ARG A 5 21.57 10.75 -2.19
CA ARG A 5 22.21 9.75 -3.06
C ARG A 5 22.32 8.38 -2.38
N ARG A 6 22.53 8.36 -1.05
CA ARG A 6 22.55 7.09 -0.29
C ARG A 6 21.17 6.45 -0.21
N TRP A 7 20.12 7.25 0.02
CA TRP A 7 18.74 6.75 0.05
C TRP A 7 18.34 6.14 -1.29
N TRP A 8 18.60 6.84 -2.39
CA TRP A 8 18.33 6.34 -3.73
C TRP A 8 19.09 5.04 -4.04
N ALA A 9 20.36 4.95 -3.68
CA ALA A 9 21.17 3.77 -3.91
C ALA A 9 20.72 2.55 -3.10
N ASP A 10 20.25 2.77 -1.86
CA ASP A 10 19.87 1.71 -0.92
C ASP A 10 18.42 1.23 -1.07
N ALA A 11 17.50 2.08 -1.53
CA ALA A 11 16.07 1.79 -1.62
C ALA A 11 15.38 2.60 -2.74
N PRO A 12 15.70 2.32 -4.02
CA PRO A 12 15.19 3.09 -5.14
C PRO A 12 13.67 2.96 -5.31
N ALA A 13 13.09 1.77 -5.12
CA ALA A 13 11.64 1.60 -5.24
C ALA A 13 10.89 2.32 -4.12
N THR A 14 11.34 2.22 -2.88
CA THR A 14 10.76 2.96 -1.75
C THR A 14 10.75 4.46 -2.04
N THR A 15 11.87 4.99 -2.54
CA THR A 15 11.98 6.42 -2.90
C THR A 15 11.03 6.77 -4.04
N LEU A 16 10.98 5.96 -5.09
CA LEU A 16 10.12 6.20 -6.25
C LEU A 16 8.64 6.16 -5.88
N LEU A 17 8.21 5.14 -5.13
CA LEU A 17 6.82 4.98 -4.69
C LEU A 17 6.38 6.16 -3.81
N THR A 18 7.25 6.60 -2.90
CA THR A 18 6.99 7.78 -2.06
C THR A 18 6.88 9.06 -2.89
N LEU A 19 7.82 9.28 -3.82
CA LEU A 19 7.78 10.45 -4.70
C LEU A 19 6.53 10.44 -5.58
N THR A 20 6.14 9.29 -6.11
CA THR A 20 4.90 9.15 -6.90
C THR A 20 3.69 9.55 -6.07
N ALA A 21 3.54 9.08 -4.83
CA ALA A 21 2.45 9.46 -3.94
C ALA A 21 2.42 10.98 -3.68
N VAL A 22 3.58 11.59 -3.39
CA VAL A 22 3.69 13.05 -3.16
C VAL A 22 3.37 13.86 -4.42
N ILE A 23 3.85 13.44 -5.59
CA ILE A 23 3.57 14.12 -6.87
C ILE A 23 2.09 14.01 -7.21
N VAL A 24 1.49 12.82 -7.09
CA VAL A 24 0.06 12.62 -7.34
C VAL A 24 -0.78 13.49 -6.38
N TYR A 25 -0.42 13.52 -5.09
CA TYR A 25 -1.07 14.42 -4.13
C TYR A 25 -0.93 15.88 -4.53
N ALA A 26 0.26 16.34 -4.93
CA ALA A 26 0.46 17.73 -5.36
C ALA A 26 -0.41 18.08 -6.59
N ILE A 27 -0.54 17.16 -7.56
CA ILE A 27 -1.40 17.34 -8.73
C ILE A 27 -2.87 17.46 -8.30
N THR A 28 -3.37 16.55 -7.45
CA THR A 28 -4.76 16.56 -6.98
C THR A 28 -5.06 17.83 -6.16
N ALA A 29 -4.13 18.27 -5.32
CA ALA A 29 -4.25 19.49 -4.54
C ALA A 29 -4.28 20.76 -5.44
N LEU A 30 -3.46 20.81 -6.48
CA LEU A 30 -3.47 21.90 -7.46
C LEU A 30 -4.78 21.93 -8.28
N GLN A 31 -5.29 20.76 -8.68
CA GLN A 31 -6.54 20.67 -9.44
C GLN A 31 -7.76 21.10 -8.62
N SER A 32 -7.81 20.69 -7.34
CA SER A 32 -8.92 20.98 -6.43
C SER A 32 -8.83 22.37 -5.78
N GLY A 33 -7.63 22.97 -5.73
CA GLY A 33 -7.36 24.17 -4.94
C GLY A 33 -7.39 23.93 -3.43
N SER A 34 -7.34 22.66 -2.97
CA SER A 34 -7.43 22.27 -1.56
C SER A 34 -6.30 21.33 -1.15
N LEU A 35 -5.71 21.59 0.04
CA LEU A 35 -4.74 20.72 0.68
C LEU A 35 -5.39 19.72 1.65
N MET A 36 -6.66 19.90 2.02
CA MET A 36 -7.31 19.16 3.10
C MET A 36 -8.44 18.24 2.61
N ASP A 37 -8.97 18.50 1.41
CA ASP A 37 -10.00 17.65 0.77
C ASP A 37 -9.84 17.83 -0.75
N ASN A 38 -8.86 17.14 -1.30
CA ASN A 38 -8.42 17.39 -2.67
C ASN A 38 -9.01 16.44 -3.71
N LEU A 39 -9.59 15.31 -3.33
CA LEU A 39 -10.06 14.32 -4.29
C LEU A 39 -11.35 14.75 -5.00
N PRO A 40 -12.41 15.26 -4.31
CA PRO A 40 -13.68 15.60 -4.96
C PRO A 40 -13.55 16.70 -6.02
N GLY A 41 -12.62 17.65 -5.83
CA GLY A 41 -12.37 18.76 -6.77
C GLY A 41 -11.33 18.47 -7.83
N SER A 42 -10.77 17.26 -7.87
CA SER A 42 -9.68 16.88 -8.76
C SER A 42 -10.15 15.93 -9.85
N SER A 43 -9.86 16.25 -11.12
CA SER A 43 -10.10 15.31 -12.24
C SER A 43 -9.30 14.02 -12.11
N LEU A 44 -8.06 14.12 -11.62
CA LEU A 44 -7.22 12.94 -11.35
C LEU A 44 -7.80 12.11 -10.19
N GLY A 45 -8.29 12.77 -9.12
CA GLY A 45 -8.97 12.12 -8.01
C GLY A 45 -10.23 11.36 -8.47
N ALA A 46 -11.11 12.02 -9.24
CA ALA A 46 -12.32 11.42 -9.79
C ALA A 46 -12.02 10.22 -10.72
N ALA A 47 -10.95 10.32 -11.53
CA ALA A 47 -10.57 9.25 -12.46
C ALA A 47 -10.00 8.00 -11.77
N TRP A 48 -9.38 8.13 -10.58
CA TRP A 48 -8.58 7.06 -10.00
C TRP A 48 -8.99 6.64 -8.57
N VAL A 49 -9.93 7.34 -7.91
CA VAL A 49 -10.47 6.89 -6.64
C VAL A 49 -11.10 5.50 -6.80
N LEU A 50 -10.81 4.60 -5.85
CA LEU A 50 -11.41 3.27 -5.85
C LEU A 50 -12.88 3.39 -5.46
N TYR A 51 -13.78 3.05 -6.39
CA TYR A 51 -15.22 3.06 -6.19
C TYR A 51 -15.84 1.89 -6.95
N GLY A 52 -16.52 1.00 -6.24
CA GLY A 52 -17.01 -0.25 -6.81
C GLY A 52 -17.91 -0.10 -8.03
N PRO A 53 -18.91 0.82 -8.04
CA PRO A 53 -19.75 1.05 -9.21
C PRO A 53 -18.99 1.44 -10.49
N GLU A 54 -17.89 2.16 -10.37
CA GLU A 54 -17.02 2.49 -11.51
C GLU A 54 -16.19 1.28 -11.95
N VAL A 55 -15.59 0.56 -10.99
CA VAL A 55 -14.80 -0.64 -11.29
C VAL A 55 -15.64 -1.72 -11.98
N ALA A 56 -16.92 -1.87 -11.59
CA ALA A 56 -17.86 -2.81 -12.18
C ALA A 56 -18.21 -2.50 -13.65
N GLN A 57 -17.95 -1.28 -14.15
CA GLN A 57 -18.07 -0.97 -15.57
C GLN A 57 -17.03 -1.73 -16.42
N GLY A 58 -15.95 -2.18 -15.79
CA GLY A 58 -14.92 -2.96 -16.45
C GLY A 58 -13.91 -2.12 -17.25
N GLY A 59 -13.16 -2.76 -18.15
CA GLY A 59 -12.19 -2.07 -18.98
C GLY A 59 -11.09 -1.37 -18.14
N LEU A 60 -10.82 -0.11 -18.45
CA LEU A 60 -9.78 0.68 -17.77
C LEU A 60 -10.16 1.09 -16.34
N ASP A 61 -11.47 1.09 -15.97
CA ASP A 61 -11.89 1.43 -14.61
C ASP A 61 -11.42 0.42 -13.56
N ARG A 62 -11.11 -0.81 -13.95
CA ARG A 62 -10.46 -1.79 -13.09
C ARG A 62 -9.07 -1.36 -12.62
N LEU A 63 -8.39 -0.49 -13.36
CA LEU A 63 -7.10 0.07 -12.97
C LEU A 63 -7.20 1.04 -11.78
N ARG A 64 -8.40 1.46 -11.38
CA ARG A 64 -8.63 2.22 -10.15
C ARG A 64 -8.12 1.47 -8.91
N ALA A 65 -8.16 0.12 -8.92
CA ALA A 65 -7.58 -0.69 -7.85
C ALA A 65 -6.06 -0.49 -7.67
N LEU A 66 -5.36 -0.09 -8.73
CA LEU A 66 -3.95 0.25 -8.72
C LEU A 66 -3.73 1.76 -8.46
N GLY A 67 -4.47 2.62 -9.16
CA GLY A 67 -4.30 4.08 -9.11
C GLY A 67 -4.64 4.66 -7.74
N ALA A 68 -5.66 4.15 -7.07
CA ALA A 68 -6.08 4.59 -5.76
C ALA A 68 -5.00 4.46 -4.68
N ILE A 69 -4.02 3.55 -4.86
CA ILE A 69 -2.88 3.38 -3.95
C ILE A 69 -2.05 4.66 -3.83
N PHE A 70 -2.01 5.47 -4.88
CA PHE A 70 -1.21 6.70 -4.92
C PHE A 70 -2.00 7.98 -4.60
N LEU A 71 -3.33 7.90 -4.53
CA LEU A 71 -4.17 9.02 -4.16
C LEU A 71 -4.19 9.23 -2.64
N HIS A 72 -4.23 10.49 -2.20
CA HIS A 72 -4.31 10.86 -0.79
C HIS A 72 -5.25 12.05 -0.62
N ILE A 73 -6.14 11.98 0.37
CA ILE A 73 -7.22 12.96 0.56
C ILE A 73 -6.69 14.31 1.04
N ASP A 74 -5.71 14.29 1.95
CA ASP A 74 -5.18 15.47 2.61
C ASP A 74 -3.67 15.39 2.85
N LEU A 75 -3.08 16.51 3.28
CA LEU A 75 -1.66 16.64 3.55
C LEU A 75 -1.18 15.70 4.68
N GLY A 76 -1.98 15.54 5.73
CA GLY A 76 -1.64 14.64 6.84
C GLY A 76 -1.59 13.18 6.38
N HIS A 77 -2.55 12.79 5.53
CA HIS A 77 -2.64 11.44 4.98
C HIS A 77 -1.42 11.11 4.08
N VAL A 78 -1.04 11.98 3.15
CA VAL A 78 0.16 11.75 2.32
C VAL A 78 1.44 11.79 3.16
N ALA A 79 1.52 12.68 4.15
CA ALA A 79 2.70 12.81 4.99
C ALA A 79 2.96 11.56 5.83
N ILE A 80 1.92 11.05 6.52
CA ILE A 80 2.07 9.84 7.35
C ILE A 80 2.33 8.59 6.52
N ASN A 81 1.67 8.41 5.36
CA ASN A 81 1.92 7.28 4.47
C ASN A 81 3.35 7.35 3.89
N SER A 82 3.80 8.53 3.46
CA SER A 82 5.16 8.74 2.96
C SER A 82 6.21 8.46 4.04
N PHE A 83 6.00 8.98 5.25
CA PHE A 83 6.87 8.71 6.39
C PHE A 83 6.97 7.21 6.69
N MET A 84 5.84 6.54 6.78
CA MET A 84 5.79 5.10 7.04
C MET A 84 6.45 4.30 5.92
N LEU A 85 6.21 4.67 4.66
CA LEU A 85 6.83 4.00 3.51
C LEU A 85 8.35 4.15 3.54
N LEU A 86 8.87 5.34 3.82
CA LEU A 86 10.32 5.58 3.97
C LEU A 86 10.91 4.82 5.15
N LEU A 87 10.19 4.75 6.27
CA LEU A 87 10.65 4.10 7.50
C LEU A 87 10.79 2.59 7.33
N ILE A 88 9.73 1.92 6.91
CA ILE A 88 9.69 0.45 6.84
C ILE A 88 10.07 -0.09 5.46
N GLY A 89 9.73 0.63 4.39
CA GLY A 89 9.96 0.18 3.03
C GLY A 89 11.44 -0.05 2.72
N ARG A 90 12.31 0.87 3.17
CA ARG A 90 13.75 0.74 3.01
C ARG A 90 14.31 -0.56 3.61
N GLU A 91 13.89 -0.91 4.81
CA GLU A 91 14.37 -2.14 5.48
C GLU A 91 13.89 -3.40 4.75
N ILE A 92 12.66 -3.37 4.23
CA ILE A 92 12.09 -4.49 3.48
C ILE A 92 12.75 -4.59 2.11
N GLU A 93 12.96 -3.46 1.42
CA GLU A 93 13.61 -3.43 0.10
C GLU A 93 15.05 -3.92 0.17
N ARG A 94 15.81 -3.53 1.20
CA ARG A 94 17.18 -4.03 1.44
C ARG A 94 17.23 -5.52 1.72
N PHE A 95 16.20 -6.08 2.33
CA PHE A 95 16.09 -7.52 2.57
C PHE A 95 15.70 -8.31 1.31
N ALA A 96 14.73 -7.80 0.57
CA ALA A 96 14.07 -8.52 -0.52
C ALA A 96 14.69 -8.25 -1.90
N GLY A 97 15.34 -7.09 -2.06
CA GLY A 97 15.68 -6.50 -3.34
C GLY A 97 14.51 -5.73 -3.95
N THR A 98 14.84 -4.75 -4.79
CA THR A 98 13.90 -3.80 -5.37
C THR A 98 12.70 -4.45 -6.08
N ALA A 99 12.93 -5.46 -6.91
CA ALA A 99 11.88 -6.08 -7.70
C ALA A 99 10.85 -6.83 -6.84
N LEU A 100 11.31 -7.66 -5.90
CA LEU A 100 10.41 -8.44 -5.03
C LEU A 100 9.66 -7.53 -4.05
N TYR A 101 10.32 -6.50 -3.52
CA TYR A 101 9.70 -5.48 -2.68
C TYR A 101 8.58 -4.74 -3.44
N SER A 102 8.84 -4.29 -4.66
CA SER A 102 7.83 -3.62 -5.50
C SER A 102 6.63 -4.52 -5.76
N ALA A 103 6.87 -5.78 -6.13
CA ALA A 103 5.80 -6.76 -6.33
C ALA A 103 4.97 -6.97 -5.05
N ALA A 104 5.61 -7.04 -3.87
CA ALA A 104 4.93 -7.19 -2.59
C ALA A 104 4.12 -5.94 -2.21
N PHE A 105 4.62 -4.74 -2.48
CA PHE A 105 3.90 -3.48 -2.30
C PHE A 105 2.60 -3.48 -3.12
N PHE A 106 2.67 -3.80 -4.41
CA PHE A 106 1.49 -3.85 -5.27
C PHE A 106 0.56 -5.00 -4.91
N ALA A 107 1.07 -6.17 -4.54
CA ALA A 107 0.24 -7.28 -4.07
C ALA A 107 -0.57 -6.89 -2.83
N GLY A 108 0.06 -6.20 -1.87
CA GLY A 108 -0.61 -5.69 -0.67
C GLY A 108 -1.65 -4.61 -0.99
N GLY A 109 -1.29 -3.64 -1.84
CA GLY A 109 -2.19 -2.55 -2.22
C GLY A 109 -3.39 -3.00 -3.05
N ILE A 110 -3.19 -3.86 -4.06
CA ILE A 110 -4.28 -4.40 -4.87
C ILE A 110 -5.12 -5.37 -4.04
N GLY A 111 -4.53 -6.14 -3.11
CA GLY A 111 -5.27 -6.99 -2.17
C GLY A 111 -6.17 -6.18 -1.23
N ALA A 112 -5.69 -5.03 -0.77
CA ALA A 112 -6.50 -4.08 -0.02
C ALA A 112 -7.66 -3.54 -0.86
N SER A 113 -7.38 -3.10 -2.09
CA SER A 113 -8.40 -2.62 -3.03
C SER A 113 -9.45 -3.70 -3.33
N ALA A 114 -9.04 -4.94 -3.60
CA ALA A 114 -9.95 -6.06 -3.80
C ALA A 114 -10.86 -6.25 -2.58
N THR A 115 -10.31 -6.22 -1.38
CA THR A 115 -11.11 -6.36 -0.15
C THR A 115 -12.13 -5.25 0.01
N VAL A 116 -11.77 -3.99 -0.30
CA VAL A 116 -12.73 -2.86 -0.29
C VAL A 116 -13.84 -3.08 -1.31
N LEU A 117 -13.51 -3.50 -2.51
CA LEU A 117 -14.49 -3.73 -3.57
C LEU A 117 -15.54 -4.79 -3.21
N TRP A 118 -15.15 -5.83 -2.48
CA TRP A 118 -16.06 -6.90 -2.04
C TRP A 118 -16.82 -6.57 -0.75
N MET A 119 -16.22 -5.83 0.17
CA MET A 119 -16.77 -5.63 1.52
C MET A 119 -17.43 -4.26 1.71
N ALA A 120 -17.03 -3.25 0.94
CA ALA A 120 -17.53 -1.89 1.02
C ALA A 120 -17.50 -1.17 -0.34
N PRO A 121 -18.14 -1.72 -1.40
CA PRO A 121 -18.00 -1.23 -2.77
C PRO A 121 -18.47 0.22 -2.97
N TYR A 122 -19.36 0.70 -2.12
CA TYR A 122 -19.92 2.05 -2.20
C TYR A 122 -19.13 3.11 -1.43
N ASN A 123 -18.04 2.73 -0.77
CA ASN A 123 -17.19 3.66 -0.03
C ASN A 123 -15.98 4.07 -0.88
N PRO A 124 -15.91 5.30 -1.41
CA PRO A 124 -14.74 5.78 -2.13
C PRO A 124 -13.49 5.63 -1.26
N THR A 125 -12.46 5.00 -1.78
CA THR A 125 -11.25 4.69 -1.01
C THR A 125 -10.00 5.11 -1.79
N ALA A 126 -9.01 5.64 -1.06
CA ALA A 126 -7.73 6.08 -1.59
C ALA A 126 -6.63 5.97 -0.53
N GLY A 127 -5.40 5.75 -0.94
CA GLY A 127 -4.22 5.76 -0.07
C GLY A 127 -3.34 4.52 -0.18
N ALA A 128 -2.05 4.71 0.12
CA ALA A 128 -1.05 3.64 0.18
C ALA A 128 -1.15 2.77 1.45
N SER A 129 -2.04 3.13 2.38
CA SER A 129 -2.10 2.49 3.70
C SER A 129 -2.35 0.99 3.64
N GLY A 130 -3.19 0.49 2.72
CA GLY A 130 -3.38 -0.95 2.52
C GLY A 130 -2.07 -1.69 2.19
N ALA A 131 -1.27 -1.14 1.27
CA ALA A 131 0.06 -1.67 1.00
C ALA A 131 0.97 -1.59 2.23
N LEU A 132 0.92 -0.50 3.00
CA LEU A 132 1.70 -0.34 4.23
C LEU A 132 1.35 -1.39 5.28
N TYR A 133 0.07 -1.75 5.45
CA TYR A 133 -0.33 -2.83 6.36
C TYR A 133 0.27 -4.18 5.95
N ALA A 134 0.29 -4.48 4.65
CA ALA A 134 0.99 -5.68 4.15
C ALA A 134 2.49 -5.61 4.47
N LEU A 135 3.15 -4.46 4.21
CA LEU A 135 4.56 -4.27 4.50
C LEU A 135 4.90 -4.37 5.99
N MET A 136 4.02 -3.91 6.90
CA MET A 136 4.23 -4.07 8.35
C MET A 136 4.29 -5.56 8.75
N VAL A 137 3.43 -6.39 8.16
CA VAL A 137 3.47 -7.85 8.39
C VAL A 137 4.74 -8.47 7.84
N LEU A 138 5.17 -8.05 6.64
CA LEU A 138 6.43 -8.53 6.06
C LEU A 138 7.63 -8.12 6.91
N LEU A 139 7.65 -6.88 7.43
CA LEU A 139 8.68 -6.43 8.35
C LEU A 139 8.73 -7.28 9.62
N LEU A 140 7.57 -7.57 10.22
CA LEU A 140 7.48 -8.46 11.39
C LEU A 140 8.10 -9.85 11.07
N GLY A 141 7.76 -10.41 9.90
CA GLY A 141 8.33 -11.68 9.44
C GLY A 141 9.84 -11.63 9.26
N ILE A 142 10.38 -10.56 8.69
CA ILE A 142 11.82 -10.35 8.50
C ILE A 142 12.54 -10.27 9.86
N VAL A 143 12.01 -9.46 10.79
CA VAL A 143 12.60 -9.31 12.13
C VAL A 143 12.60 -10.65 12.86
N ARG A 144 11.48 -11.42 12.80
CA ARG A 144 11.40 -12.77 13.37
C ARG A 144 12.43 -13.71 12.75
N ALA A 145 12.55 -13.74 11.42
CA ALA A 145 13.48 -14.61 10.70
C ALA A 145 14.95 -14.31 11.03
N ARG A 146 15.26 -13.07 11.43
CA ARG A 146 16.58 -12.63 11.88
C ARG A 146 16.81 -12.81 13.39
N GLY A 147 15.85 -13.35 14.13
CA GLY A 147 15.93 -13.49 15.58
C GLY A 147 15.90 -12.17 16.35
N GLY A 148 15.34 -11.11 15.74
CA GLY A 148 15.23 -9.77 16.32
C GLY A 148 14.08 -9.62 17.32
N ASP A 149 14.05 -8.47 18.03
CA ASP A 149 12.97 -8.13 18.97
C ASP A 149 11.69 -7.76 18.21
N LEU A 150 10.62 -8.49 18.48
CA LEU A 150 9.31 -8.31 17.83
C LEU A 150 8.45 -7.20 18.45
N ARG A 151 8.86 -6.62 19.59
CA ARG A 151 8.04 -5.63 20.30
C ARG A 151 7.73 -4.41 19.46
N ALA A 152 8.74 -3.84 18.80
CA ALA A 152 8.54 -2.66 17.98
C ALA A 152 7.66 -2.92 16.72
N PRO A 153 7.91 -3.94 15.88
CA PRO A 153 7.04 -4.21 14.74
C PRO A 153 5.63 -4.68 15.14
N LEU A 154 5.47 -5.41 16.24
CA LEU A 154 4.14 -5.74 16.78
C LEU A 154 3.40 -4.51 17.28
N ALA A 155 4.07 -3.64 18.05
CA ALA A 155 3.47 -2.38 18.52
C ALA A 155 3.03 -1.51 17.33
N LEU A 156 3.84 -1.43 16.26
CA LEU A 156 3.50 -0.71 15.05
C LEU A 156 2.20 -1.22 14.43
N ILE A 157 2.05 -2.54 14.26
CA ILE A 157 0.83 -3.13 13.73
C ILE A 157 -0.36 -2.86 14.65
N LEU A 158 -0.22 -3.11 15.96
CA LEU A 158 -1.31 -2.97 16.92
C LEU A 158 -1.82 -1.53 17.03
N VAL A 159 -0.91 -0.54 17.07
CA VAL A 159 -1.28 0.88 17.10
C VAL A 159 -2.02 1.28 15.82
N ASN A 160 -1.55 0.86 14.65
CA ASN A 160 -2.23 1.15 13.38
C ASN A 160 -3.58 0.45 13.28
N VAL A 161 -3.69 -0.81 13.72
CA VAL A 161 -4.97 -1.53 13.78
C VAL A 161 -5.94 -0.83 14.74
N ALA A 162 -5.50 -0.45 15.95
CA ALA A 162 -6.33 0.29 16.89
C ALA A 162 -6.80 1.64 16.29
N TYR A 163 -5.90 2.37 15.64
CA TYR A 163 -6.24 3.62 14.95
C TYR A 163 -7.32 3.42 13.88
N THR A 164 -7.28 2.31 13.14
CA THR A 164 -8.29 1.98 12.12
C THR A 164 -9.72 1.92 12.69
N PHE A 165 -9.89 1.48 13.93
CA PHE A 165 -11.20 1.41 14.59
C PHE A 165 -11.65 2.74 15.24
N ILE A 166 -10.70 3.66 15.47
CA ILE A 166 -10.97 4.94 16.14
C ILE A 166 -11.21 6.06 15.13
N ALA A 167 -10.55 6.02 13.96
CA ALA A 167 -10.60 7.08 12.96
C ALA A 167 -11.70 6.82 11.92
N PRO A 168 -12.82 7.59 11.90
CA PRO A 168 -13.95 7.33 11.00
C PRO A 168 -13.64 7.49 9.51
N SER A 169 -12.63 8.28 9.19
CA SER A 169 -12.20 8.55 7.80
C SER A 169 -11.31 7.46 7.20
N VAL A 170 -10.98 6.43 7.97
CA VAL A 170 -10.04 5.38 7.58
C VAL A 170 -10.78 4.16 7.06
N SER A 171 -10.32 3.61 5.94
CA SER A 171 -10.91 2.41 5.34
C SER A 171 -10.55 1.15 6.13
N LEU A 172 -11.48 0.66 6.98
CA LEU A 172 -11.32 -0.59 7.70
C LEU A 172 -10.96 -1.76 6.77
N TRP A 173 -11.73 -1.92 5.71
CA TRP A 173 -11.54 -3.04 4.78
C TRP A 173 -10.27 -2.92 3.94
N GLY A 174 -9.84 -1.70 3.63
CA GLY A 174 -8.54 -1.45 2.99
C GLY A 174 -7.37 -1.88 3.88
N HIS A 175 -7.41 -1.54 5.17
CA HIS A 175 -6.38 -1.92 6.13
C HIS A 175 -6.37 -3.42 6.42
N LEU A 176 -7.53 -4.02 6.69
CA LEU A 176 -7.64 -5.46 6.93
C LEU A 176 -7.26 -6.28 5.70
N GLY A 177 -7.64 -5.84 4.51
CA GLY A 177 -7.25 -6.48 3.25
C GLY A 177 -5.74 -6.47 3.02
N GLY A 178 -5.10 -5.33 3.29
CA GLY A 178 -3.64 -5.23 3.25
C GLY A 178 -2.95 -6.12 4.28
N LEU A 179 -3.44 -6.11 5.52
CA LEU A 179 -2.94 -7.00 6.59
C LEU A 179 -3.04 -8.47 6.18
N PHE A 180 -4.19 -8.88 5.64
CA PHE A 180 -4.42 -10.24 5.19
C PHE A 180 -3.51 -10.64 4.02
N ALA A 181 -3.35 -9.77 3.03
CA ALA A 181 -2.39 -9.99 1.94
C ALA A 181 -0.95 -10.17 2.47
N GLY A 182 -0.55 -9.36 3.46
CA GLY A 182 0.73 -9.51 4.13
C GLY A 182 0.87 -10.86 4.85
N LEU A 183 -0.18 -11.31 5.55
CA LEU A 183 -0.20 -12.61 6.22
C LEU A 183 -0.06 -13.79 5.25
N LEU A 184 -0.69 -13.71 4.09
CA LEU A 184 -0.55 -14.72 3.04
C LEU A 184 0.85 -14.76 2.44
N MET A 185 1.52 -13.59 2.33
CA MET A 185 2.86 -13.49 1.74
C MET A 185 3.98 -13.85 2.72
N VAL A 186 3.84 -13.57 4.02
CA VAL A 186 4.97 -13.46 4.95
C VAL A 186 5.81 -14.72 5.09
N LEU A 187 5.18 -15.91 5.14
CA LEU A 187 5.91 -17.17 5.28
C LEU A 187 6.76 -17.49 4.05
N PHE A 188 6.27 -17.14 2.87
CA PHE A 188 7.01 -17.26 1.62
C PHE A 188 8.09 -16.18 1.51
N PHE A 189 7.78 -14.96 1.90
CA PHE A 189 8.65 -13.80 1.74
C PHE A 189 9.98 -13.92 2.49
N VAL A 190 9.96 -14.58 3.65
CA VAL A 190 11.17 -14.82 4.46
C VAL A 190 11.87 -16.14 4.14
N HIS A 191 11.36 -16.94 3.20
CA HIS A 191 11.97 -18.23 2.85
C HIS A 191 13.36 -18.03 2.23
N PRO A 192 14.36 -18.90 2.51
CA PRO A 192 15.73 -18.77 1.99
C PRO A 192 15.82 -18.89 0.45
N ARG A 193 14.93 -19.67 -0.17
CA ARG A 193 14.93 -19.88 -1.64
C ARG A 193 14.15 -18.78 -2.34
N ALA A 194 14.79 -18.07 -3.28
CA ALA A 194 14.17 -16.97 -4.05
C ALA A 194 12.89 -17.41 -4.79
N ALA A 195 12.86 -18.60 -5.35
CA ALA A 195 11.69 -19.13 -6.06
C ALA A 195 10.43 -19.16 -5.17
N PHE A 196 10.55 -19.56 -3.89
CA PHE A 196 9.44 -19.56 -2.94
C PHE A 196 8.99 -18.14 -2.60
N ARG A 197 9.92 -17.20 -2.43
CA ARG A 197 9.60 -15.78 -2.22
C ARG A 197 8.73 -15.23 -3.35
N TRP A 198 9.19 -15.44 -4.58
CA TRP A 198 8.46 -15.02 -5.76
C TRP A 198 7.11 -15.73 -5.91
N ALA A 199 7.05 -17.03 -5.67
CA ALA A 199 5.80 -17.79 -5.74
C ALA A 199 4.74 -17.25 -4.78
N GLY A 200 5.11 -16.93 -3.53
CA GLY A 200 4.19 -16.36 -2.55
C GLY A 200 3.70 -14.96 -2.95
N VAL A 201 4.61 -14.07 -3.33
CA VAL A 201 4.25 -12.69 -3.70
C VAL A 201 3.42 -12.67 -4.99
N LEU A 202 3.84 -13.39 -6.03
CA LEU A 202 3.10 -13.46 -7.29
C LEU A 202 1.75 -14.17 -7.12
N GLY A 203 1.69 -15.21 -6.28
CA GLY A 203 0.44 -15.89 -5.97
C GLY A 203 -0.59 -14.94 -5.35
N VAL A 204 -0.18 -14.14 -4.36
CA VAL A 204 -1.06 -13.13 -3.74
C VAL A 204 -1.41 -12.02 -4.74
N LEU A 205 -0.46 -11.55 -5.55
CA LEU A 205 -0.72 -10.54 -6.57
C LEU A 205 -1.76 -11.03 -7.59
N LEU A 206 -1.59 -12.23 -8.12
CA LEU A 206 -2.51 -12.82 -9.09
C LEU A 206 -3.90 -13.05 -8.49
N LEU A 207 -3.97 -13.56 -7.24
CA LEU A 207 -5.22 -13.73 -6.52
C LEU A 207 -5.95 -12.38 -6.32
N SER A 208 -5.20 -11.35 -5.94
CA SER A 208 -5.74 -10.00 -5.74
C SER A 208 -6.26 -9.40 -7.05
N CYS A 209 -5.49 -9.54 -8.14
CA CYS A 209 -5.94 -9.11 -9.47
C CYS A 209 -7.17 -9.89 -9.93
N ALA A 210 -7.21 -11.21 -9.75
CA ALA A 210 -8.38 -12.01 -10.07
C ALA A 210 -9.62 -11.56 -9.28
N ALA A 211 -9.47 -11.26 -7.99
CA ALA A 211 -10.57 -10.77 -7.16
C ALA A 211 -11.10 -9.40 -7.65
N VAL A 212 -10.24 -8.51 -8.15
CA VAL A 212 -10.68 -7.24 -8.78
C VAL A 212 -11.40 -7.50 -10.11
N LEU A 213 -10.95 -8.48 -10.89
CA LEU A 213 -11.58 -8.80 -12.18
C LEU A 213 -12.97 -9.44 -12.06
N LEU A 214 -13.30 -10.01 -10.89
CA LEU A 214 -14.59 -10.67 -10.61
C LEU A 214 -15.65 -9.70 -10.07
N VAL A 215 -15.32 -8.43 -9.86
CA VAL A 215 -16.25 -7.36 -9.51
C VAL A 215 -16.87 -6.78 -10.77
#